data_3085c0139d52d4b2bab8e4845c9958d7
#
_entry.id   3085c0139d52d4b2bab8e4845c9958d7
#
_cell.length_a   1.000
_cell.length_b   1.000
_cell.length_c   1.000
_cell.angle_alpha   90.00
_cell.angle_beta   90.00
_cell.angle_gamma   90.00
#
_symmetry.space_group_name_H-M   'P 1'
#
loop_
_entity.id
_entity.type
_entity.pdbx_description
1 polymer ?
#
loop_
_entity_poly.entity_id
_entity_poly.type
_entity_poly.pdbx_seq_one_letter_code
_entity_poly.pdbx_strand_id
1 'polypeptide(L)'
;VYKRQMLNDMGFDVMLQVSGSTSTLLGAFFLGMSDHASGTELDAAGVKAMFAGGLANVQKQTKAQKGDKTMMDALIPAVEAIQACSSDDIKEILEAGAKAALAGAASTVEMKANFGRARNYGERSVGYADSGATSWSCMFESFAQAL
;
A
#
# COMPACT_ATOMS: atom_id res chain seq x y z
N VAL A 1 -18.05 4.10 13.25
CA VAL A 1 -17.23 4.96 14.13
C VAL A 1 -15.90 4.25 14.46
N TYR A 2 -15.92 3.02 14.97
CA TYR A 2 -14.72 2.31 15.41
C TYR A 2 -13.68 2.08 14.31
N LYS A 3 -14.09 1.71 13.10
CA LYS A 3 -13.15 1.44 11.98
C LYS A 3 -12.37 2.70 11.59
N ARG A 4 -13.08 3.80 11.44
CA ARG A 4 -12.49 5.10 11.13
C ARG A 4 -11.51 5.52 12.22
N GLN A 5 -11.94 5.45 13.48
CA GLN A 5 -11.10 5.81 14.63
C GLN A 5 -9.87 4.92 14.70
N MET A 6 -10.03 3.60 14.58
CA MET A 6 -8.91 2.65 14.59
C MET A 6 -7.88 2.97 13.52
N LEU A 7 -8.30 3.18 12.27
CA LEU A 7 -7.39 3.49 11.17
C LEU A 7 -6.70 4.85 11.37
N ASN A 8 -7.41 5.83 11.93
CA ASN A 8 -6.87 7.12 12.27
C ASN A 8 -5.78 7.01 13.33
N ASP A 9 -6.07 6.31 14.43
CA ASP A 9 -5.12 6.10 15.52
C ASP A 9 -3.90 5.32 15.05
N MET A 10 -4.09 4.25 14.25
CA MET A 10 -2.98 3.51 13.63
C MET A 10 -2.10 4.41 12.76
N GLY A 11 -2.71 5.30 11.97
CA GLY A 11 -1.97 6.23 11.12
C GLY A 11 -1.10 7.18 11.93
N PHE A 12 -1.66 7.80 12.95
CA PHE A 12 -0.91 8.70 13.84
C PHE A 12 0.16 7.97 14.66
N ASP A 13 -0.16 6.81 15.22
CA ASP A 13 0.79 6.03 16.03
C ASP A 13 2.02 5.63 15.20
N VAL A 14 1.81 5.15 13.98
CA VAL A 14 2.92 4.80 13.07
C VAL A 14 3.79 6.01 12.76
N MET A 15 3.20 7.18 12.51
CA MET A 15 3.95 8.41 12.24
C MET A 15 4.74 8.91 13.45
N LEU A 16 4.17 8.78 14.64
CA LEU A 16 4.76 9.35 15.88
C LEU A 16 5.78 8.42 16.52
N GLN A 17 5.56 7.11 16.48
CA GLN A 17 6.38 6.13 17.21
C GLN A 17 7.49 5.53 16.35
N VAL A 18 7.37 5.57 15.04
CA VAL A 18 8.34 4.99 14.11
C VAL A 18 8.97 6.07 13.26
N SER A 19 10.28 6.22 13.32
CA SER A 19 11.01 7.20 12.51
C SER A 19 11.29 6.67 11.10
N GLY A 20 11.31 7.58 10.12
CA GLY A 20 11.71 7.30 8.74
C GLY A 20 10.60 7.58 7.72
N SER A 21 11.00 7.74 6.46
CA SER A 21 10.07 8.05 5.36
C SER A 21 9.02 6.96 5.13
N THR A 22 9.38 5.70 5.37
CA THR A 22 8.46 4.57 5.19
C THR A 22 7.30 4.61 6.19
N SER A 23 7.55 4.96 7.45
CA SER A 23 6.50 5.10 8.47
C SER A 23 5.57 6.26 8.17
N THR A 24 6.10 7.38 7.67
CA THR A 24 5.28 8.52 7.24
C THR A 24 4.33 8.12 6.12
N LEU A 25 4.80 7.36 5.12
CA LEU A 25 3.96 6.89 4.02
C LEU A 25 2.92 5.85 4.49
N LEU A 26 3.30 4.95 5.39
CA LEU A 26 2.37 3.96 5.96
C LEU A 26 1.28 4.64 6.80
N GLY A 27 1.66 5.60 7.63
CA GLY A 27 0.69 6.39 8.39
C GLY A 27 -0.24 7.18 7.48
N ALA A 28 0.30 7.82 6.41
CA ALA A 28 -0.52 8.51 5.41
C ALA A 28 -1.52 7.56 4.72
N PHE A 29 -1.13 6.30 4.48
CA PHE A 29 -2.02 5.30 3.92
C PHE A 29 -3.22 5.02 4.85
N PHE A 30 -2.97 4.73 6.12
CA PHE A 30 -4.04 4.47 7.09
C PHE A 30 -4.93 5.71 7.32
N LEU A 31 -4.37 6.91 7.37
CA LEU A 31 -5.15 8.15 7.46
C LEU A 31 -6.06 8.33 6.24
N GLY A 32 -5.55 8.09 5.04
CA GLY A 32 -6.36 8.14 3.81
C GLY A 32 -7.46 7.09 3.76
N MET A 33 -7.21 5.89 4.29
CA MET A 33 -8.24 4.86 4.47
C MET A 33 -9.30 5.30 5.50
N SER A 34 -8.87 5.90 6.61
CA SER A 34 -9.75 6.41 7.67
C SER A 34 -10.76 7.44 7.12
N ASP A 35 -10.30 8.37 6.29
CA ASP A 35 -11.15 9.42 5.72
C ASP A 35 -12.29 8.86 4.84
N HIS A 36 -12.09 7.66 4.29
CA HIS A 36 -13.06 6.98 3.42
C HIS A 36 -13.79 5.81 4.10
N ALA A 37 -13.48 5.53 5.37
CA ALA A 37 -14.17 4.51 6.16
C ALA A 37 -15.52 5.04 6.65
N SER A 38 -16.57 4.83 5.88
CA SER A 38 -17.92 5.28 6.19
C SER A 38 -18.86 4.09 6.51
N GLY A 39 -19.97 4.39 7.18
CA GLY A 39 -20.99 3.41 7.50
C GLY A 39 -20.68 2.50 8.71
N THR A 40 -21.65 1.69 9.08
CA THR A 40 -21.56 0.71 10.17
C THR A 40 -20.95 -0.61 9.70
N GLU A 41 -21.18 -0.97 8.46
CA GLU A 41 -20.63 -2.14 7.79
C GLU A 41 -19.78 -1.72 6.60
N LEU A 42 -18.77 -2.52 6.26
CA LEU A 42 -17.98 -2.35 5.06
C LEU A 42 -18.50 -3.30 4.00
N ASP A 43 -18.98 -2.74 2.91
CA ASP A 43 -19.27 -3.46 1.68
C ASP A 43 -18.08 -3.37 0.70
N ALA A 44 -18.21 -4.03 -0.43
CA ALA A 44 -17.20 -4.02 -1.48
C ALA A 44 -16.84 -2.60 -1.95
N ALA A 45 -17.84 -1.73 -2.11
CA ALA A 45 -17.62 -0.35 -2.53
C ALA A 45 -16.87 0.46 -1.45
N GLY A 46 -17.22 0.27 -0.18
CA GLY A 46 -16.54 0.89 0.95
C GLY A 46 -15.10 0.47 1.08
N VAL A 47 -14.81 -0.83 0.90
CA VAL A 47 -13.42 -1.35 0.90
C VAL A 47 -12.62 -0.71 -0.24
N LYS A 48 -13.14 -0.71 -1.45
CA LYS A 48 -12.49 -0.07 -2.60
C LYS A 48 -12.22 1.41 -2.35
N ALA A 49 -13.20 2.15 -1.83
CA ALA A 49 -13.04 3.58 -1.51
C ALA A 49 -11.92 3.81 -0.47
N MET A 50 -11.85 2.98 0.57
CA MET A 50 -10.80 3.07 1.60
C MET A 50 -9.41 2.88 0.99
N PHE A 51 -9.18 1.85 0.20
CA PHE A 51 -7.88 1.60 -0.42
C PHE A 51 -7.50 2.70 -1.44
N ALA A 52 -8.46 3.19 -2.22
CA ALA A 52 -8.23 4.33 -3.11
C ALA A 52 -7.84 5.60 -2.34
N GLY A 53 -8.53 5.89 -1.23
CA GLY A 53 -8.21 7.01 -0.36
C GLY A 53 -6.82 6.89 0.26
N GLY A 54 -6.45 5.69 0.70
CA GLY A 54 -5.11 5.39 1.20
C GLY A 54 -4.02 5.69 0.16
N LEU A 55 -4.17 5.17 -1.06
CA LEU A 55 -3.23 5.44 -2.16
C LEU A 55 -3.15 6.94 -2.48
N ALA A 56 -4.29 7.60 -2.63
CA ALA A 56 -4.35 9.04 -2.94
C ALA A 56 -3.61 9.88 -1.88
N ASN A 57 -3.73 9.51 -0.61
CA ASN A 57 -3.04 10.24 0.46
C ASN A 57 -1.53 9.98 0.46
N VAL A 58 -1.08 8.77 0.16
CA VAL A 58 0.35 8.45 -0.01
C VAL A 58 0.93 9.24 -1.19
N GLN A 59 0.24 9.31 -2.32
CA GLN A 59 0.69 10.05 -3.51
C GLN A 59 0.87 11.56 -3.28
N LYS A 60 0.21 12.14 -2.28
CA LYS A 60 0.46 13.53 -1.86
C LYS A 60 1.79 13.69 -1.12
N GLN A 61 2.31 12.63 -0.52
CA GLN A 61 3.51 12.64 0.33
C GLN A 61 4.79 12.24 -0.42
N THR A 62 4.66 11.59 -1.58
CA THR A 62 5.81 11.14 -2.38
C THR A 62 5.63 11.42 -3.85
N LYS A 63 6.76 11.65 -4.54
CA LYS A 63 6.80 11.78 -6.00
C LYS A 63 7.12 10.45 -6.70
N ALA A 64 7.43 9.41 -5.93
CA ALA A 64 7.75 8.10 -6.47
C ALA A 64 6.55 7.50 -7.22
N GLN A 65 6.81 6.92 -8.36
CA GLN A 65 5.83 6.30 -9.24
C GLN A 65 6.12 4.81 -9.40
N LYS A 66 5.24 4.12 -10.10
CA LYS A 66 5.48 2.75 -10.55
C LYS A 66 6.70 2.71 -11.47
N GLY A 67 7.64 1.81 -11.20
CA GLY A 67 8.91 1.68 -11.91
C GLY A 67 10.10 2.35 -11.22
N ASP A 68 9.89 3.05 -10.11
CA ASP A 68 10.95 3.75 -9.38
C ASP A 68 11.67 2.88 -8.34
N LYS A 69 11.29 1.62 -8.24
CA LYS A 69 11.81 0.66 -7.27
C LYS A 69 11.59 1.15 -5.84
N THR A 70 10.33 1.28 -5.46
CA THR A 70 9.88 1.70 -4.14
C THR A 70 8.64 0.90 -3.72
N MET A 71 8.14 1.14 -2.51
CA MET A 71 6.87 0.57 -2.07
C MET A 71 5.68 0.91 -3.00
N MET A 72 5.79 1.95 -3.84
CA MET A 72 4.75 2.30 -4.81
C MET A 72 4.57 1.22 -5.88
N ASP A 73 5.60 0.42 -6.15
CA ASP A 73 5.55 -0.71 -7.10
C ASP A 73 4.68 -1.88 -6.58
N ALA A 74 4.46 -1.96 -5.28
CA ALA A 74 3.47 -2.88 -4.69
C ALA A 74 2.11 -2.20 -4.48
N LEU A 75 2.10 -0.97 -3.93
CA LEU A 75 0.87 -0.27 -3.54
C LEU A 75 -0.01 0.10 -4.74
N ILE A 76 0.57 0.69 -5.80
CA ILE A 76 -0.23 1.12 -6.96
C ILE A 76 -0.92 -0.08 -7.63
N PRO A 77 -0.21 -1.16 -8.01
CA PRO A 77 -0.86 -2.32 -8.62
C PRO A 77 -1.89 -2.98 -7.72
N ALA A 78 -1.63 -3.03 -6.40
CA ALA A 78 -2.59 -3.59 -5.46
C ALA A 78 -3.92 -2.83 -5.47
N VAL A 79 -3.87 -1.50 -5.36
CA VAL A 79 -5.08 -0.68 -5.35
C VAL A 79 -5.77 -0.69 -6.71
N GLU A 80 -5.02 -0.68 -7.82
CA GLU A 80 -5.57 -0.84 -9.16
C GLU A 80 -6.35 -2.16 -9.32
N ALA A 81 -5.79 -3.28 -8.82
CA ALA A 81 -6.45 -4.58 -8.85
C ALA A 81 -7.70 -4.62 -7.97
N ILE A 82 -7.66 -4.03 -6.78
CA ILE A 82 -8.81 -3.87 -5.89
C ILE A 82 -9.94 -3.09 -6.60
N GLN A 83 -9.59 -1.99 -7.27
CA GLN A 83 -10.58 -1.18 -8.00
C GLN A 83 -11.18 -1.92 -9.19
N ALA A 84 -10.35 -2.67 -9.93
CA ALA A 84 -10.75 -3.39 -11.15
C ALA A 84 -11.53 -4.70 -10.84
N CYS A 85 -11.44 -5.23 -9.62
CA CYS A 85 -12.15 -6.44 -9.24
C CYS A 85 -13.66 -6.24 -9.32
N SER A 86 -14.36 -7.09 -10.09
CA SER A 86 -15.80 -6.99 -10.28
C SER A 86 -16.61 -7.75 -9.21
N SER A 87 -15.95 -8.47 -8.30
CA SER A 87 -16.60 -9.20 -7.22
C SER A 87 -17.16 -8.25 -6.15
N ASP A 88 -18.24 -8.68 -5.52
CA ASP A 88 -18.78 -8.08 -4.30
C ASP A 88 -18.27 -8.79 -3.03
N ASP A 89 -17.52 -9.87 -3.18
CA ASP A 89 -16.85 -10.57 -2.08
C ASP A 89 -15.57 -9.82 -1.68
N ILE A 90 -15.54 -9.33 -0.46
CA ILE A 90 -14.41 -8.58 0.09
C ILE A 90 -13.12 -9.42 0.08
N LYS A 91 -13.23 -10.71 0.34
CA LYS A 91 -12.08 -11.61 0.32
C LYS A 91 -11.45 -11.68 -1.07
N GLU A 92 -12.26 -11.91 -2.11
CA GLU A 92 -11.79 -11.93 -3.50
C GLU A 92 -11.17 -10.59 -3.92
N ILE A 93 -11.74 -9.48 -3.48
CA ILE A 93 -11.20 -8.12 -3.72
C ILE A 93 -9.80 -7.98 -3.10
N LEU A 94 -9.64 -8.40 -1.84
CA LEU A 94 -8.34 -8.31 -1.14
C LEU A 94 -7.31 -9.31 -1.69
N GLU A 95 -7.72 -10.51 -2.09
CA GLU A 95 -6.85 -11.48 -2.76
C GLU A 95 -6.33 -10.95 -4.10
N ALA A 96 -7.17 -10.27 -4.89
CA ALA A 96 -6.74 -9.61 -6.11
C ALA A 96 -5.68 -8.54 -5.85
N GLY A 97 -5.87 -7.73 -4.81
CA GLY A 97 -4.91 -6.73 -4.36
C GLY A 97 -3.59 -7.35 -3.90
N ALA A 98 -3.66 -8.41 -3.08
CA ALA A 98 -2.49 -9.12 -2.57
C ALA A 98 -1.65 -9.73 -3.71
N LYS A 99 -2.30 -10.40 -4.66
CA LYS A 99 -1.64 -10.97 -5.84
C LYS A 99 -0.92 -9.90 -6.68
N ALA A 100 -1.56 -8.76 -6.88
CA ALA A 100 -0.98 -7.65 -7.63
C ALA A 100 0.18 -7.00 -6.87
N ALA A 101 0.08 -6.85 -5.54
CA ALA A 101 1.15 -6.35 -4.69
C ALA A 101 2.40 -7.23 -4.75
N LEU A 102 2.23 -8.56 -4.67
CA LEU A 102 3.31 -9.54 -4.78
C LEU A 102 4.00 -9.47 -6.14
N ALA A 103 3.24 -9.43 -7.22
CA ALA A 103 3.78 -9.29 -8.57
C ALA A 103 4.56 -7.97 -8.74
N GLY A 104 4.02 -6.88 -8.19
CA GLY A 104 4.67 -5.58 -8.18
C GLY A 104 5.98 -5.58 -7.39
N ALA A 105 6.00 -6.17 -6.20
CA ALA A 105 7.22 -6.32 -5.40
C ALA A 105 8.27 -7.16 -6.12
N ALA A 106 7.87 -8.28 -6.74
CA ALA A 106 8.77 -9.13 -7.51
C ALA A 106 9.39 -8.41 -8.70
N SER A 107 8.62 -7.57 -9.40
CA SER A 107 9.11 -6.82 -10.56
C SER A 107 10.24 -5.83 -10.21
N THR A 108 10.34 -5.40 -8.95
CA THR A 108 11.40 -4.48 -8.50
C THR A 108 12.80 -5.07 -8.59
N VAL A 109 12.94 -6.40 -8.68
CA VAL A 109 14.23 -7.08 -8.80
C VAL A 109 15.01 -6.59 -10.03
N GLU A 110 14.32 -6.41 -11.15
CA GLU A 110 14.93 -5.99 -12.42
C GLU A 110 15.06 -4.47 -12.55
N MET A 111 14.50 -3.70 -11.62
CA MET A 111 14.52 -2.24 -11.67
C MET A 111 15.78 -1.67 -11.05
N LYS A 112 16.23 -0.53 -11.59
CA LYS A 112 17.20 0.36 -10.94
C LYS A 112 16.47 1.31 -10.01
N ALA A 113 17.00 1.51 -8.80
CA ALA A 113 16.38 2.40 -7.82
C ALA A 113 16.56 3.88 -8.20
N ASN A 114 15.43 4.60 -8.29
CA ASN A 114 15.38 6.04 -8.55
C ASN A 114 15.14 6.87 -7.30
N PHE A 115 14.65 6.25 -6.23
CA PHE A 115 14.30 6.88 -4.95
C PHE A 115 14.89 6.16 -3.75
N GLY A 116 14.79 6.81 -2.59
CA GLY A 116 15.18 6.26 -1.31
C GLY A 116 16.69 6.00 -1.19
N ARG A 117 17.07 5.23 -0.19
CA ARG A 117 18.47 4.89 0.08
C ARG A 117 19.08 4.01 -1.02
N ALA A 118 18.25 3.16 -1.64
CA ALA A 118 18.69 2.27 -2.71
C ALA A 118 19.21 3.01 -3.94
N ARG A 119 18.77 4.26 -4.18
CA ARG A 119 19.29 5.11 -5.26
C ARG A 119 20.81 5.30 -5.20
N ASN A 120 21.37 5.34 -3.98
CA ASN A 120 22.81 5.53 -3.80
C ASN A 120 23.65 4.34 -4.31
N TYR A 121 23.05 3.18 -4.52
CA TYR A 121 23.71 2.00 -5.06
C TYR A 121 23.73 1.97 -6.61
N GLY A 122 22.91 2.81 -7.27
CA GLY A 122 22.85 2.88 -8.72
C GLY A 122 22.55 1.51 -9.36
N GLU A 123 23.36 1.07 -10.32
CA GLU A 123 23.21 -0.23 -10.99
C GLU A 123 23.29 -1.42 -10.03
N ARG A 124 24.01 -1.31 -8.91
CA ARG A 124 24.09 -2.37 -7.90
C ARG A 124 22.79 -2.64 -7.16
N SER A 125 21.78 -1.79 -7.35
CA SER A 125 20.44 -2.04 -6.83
C SER A 125 19.65 -3.08 -7.64
N VAL A 126 20.05 -3.34 -8.88
CA VAL A 126 19.45 -4.36 -9.74
C VAL A 126 19.81 -5.76 -9.24
N GLY A 127 18.86 -6.70 -9.33
CA GLY A 127 19.02 -8.07 -8.85
C GLY A 127 18.49 -8.33 -7.44
N TYR A 128 18.03 -7.29 -6.74
CA TYR A 128 17.46 -7.39 -5.39
C TYR A 128 16.07 -6.76 -5.37
N ALA A 129 15.12 -7.39 -4.67
CA ALA A 129 13.79 -6.82 -4.47
C ALA A 129 13.87 -5.56 -3.59
N ASP A 130 12.99 -4.58 -3.84
CA ASP A 130 12.84 -3.43 -2.95
C ASP A 130 12.24 -3.86 -1.61
N SER A 131 12.89 -3.50 -0.51
CA SER A 131 12.44 -3.89 0.83
C SER A 131 11.08 -3.26 1.19
N GLY A 132 10.84 -2.03 0.74
CA GLY A 132 9.55 -1.36 0.95
C GLY A 132 8.44 -2.06 0.17
N ALA A 133 8.64 -2.36 -1.11
CA ALA A 133 7.67 -3.10 -1.92
C ALA A 133 7.38 -4.49 -1.32
N THR A 134 8.41 -5.20 -0.84
CA THR A 134 8.26 -6.50 -0.18
C THR A 134 7.42 -6.38 1.11
N SER A 135 7.72 -5.41 1.98
CA SER A 135 6.97 -5.23 3.22
C SER A 135 5.51 -4.89 2.95
N TRP A 136 5.24 -4.04 1.96
CA TRP A 136 3.88 -3.68 1.59
C TRP A 136 3.13 -4.85 0.95
N SER A 137 3.78 -5.69 0.14
CA SER A 137 3.13 -6.90 -0.40
C SER A 137 2.72 -7.87 0.72
N CYS A 138 3.57 -8.08 1.74
CA CYS A 138 3.21 -8.88 2.91
C CYS A 138 2.01 -8.31 3.67
N MET A 139 1.91 -6.98 3.78
CA MET A 139 0.75 -6.34 4.40
C MET A 139 -0.54 -6.62 3.61
N PHE A 140 -0.52 -6.53 2.28
CA PHE A 140 -1.68 -6.87 1.45
C PHE A 140 -2.06 -8.35 1.55
N GLU A 141 -1.08 -9.25 1.61
CA GLU A 141 -1.35 -10.67 1.89
C GLU A 141 -2.03 -10.87 3.24
N SER A 142 -1.57 -10.16 4.27
CA SER A 142 -2.16 -10.23 5.61
C SER A 142 -3.62 -9.76 5.62
N PHE A 143 -3.95 -8.71 4.87
CA PHE A 143 -5.35 -8.28 4.72
C PHE A 143 -6.22 -9.36 4.09
N ALA A 144 -5.74 -10.05 3.05
CA ALA A 144 -6.48 -11.12 2.38
C ALA A 144 -6.64 -12.37 3.28
N GLN A 145 -5.62 -12.69 4.09
CA GLN A 145 -5.64 -13.85 4.98
C GLN A 145 -6.48 -13.64 6.25
N ALA A 146 -6.78 -12.39 6.61
CA ALA A 146 -7.57 -12.06 7.80
C ALA A 146 -9.07 -12.36 7.64
N LEU A 147 -9.54 -12.67 6.43
CA LEU A 147 -10.91 -13.03 6.08
C LEU A 147 -10.99 -14.47 5.56
#